data_fa19e9467ca79736c84d699dc0bd5e5f
#
_entry.id   fa19e9467ca79736c84d699dc0bd5e5f
#
_cell.length_a   1.000
_cell.length_b   1.000
_cell.length_c   1.000
_cell.angle_alpha   90.00
_cell.angle_beta   90.00
_cell.angle_gamma   90.00
#
_symmetry.space_group_name_H-M   'P 1'
#
loop_
_entity.id
_entity.type
_entity.pdbx_description
1 polymer ?
#
loop_
_entity_poly.entity_id
_entity_poly.type
_entity_poly.pdbx_seq_one_letter_code
_entity_poly.pdbx_strand_id
1 'polypeptide(L)'
;PVPSLNRGFSAPVVLDVQISDQARGFLASGDPDPFNRWEAMQRLATDALNTRVGDPAFAWPQTLISAYAANLMQDGEEPAFQSALLTLPSEDYLSENQPVADPHATREAREALRRDLAEKFHSAWTDLYNQHRSNEAYSPDAASAGKRALKNLALSYLTALDGGDALAKQQYDLSLIHI
;
A
#
# COMPACT_ATOMS: atom_id res chain seq x y z
N PRO A 1 26.45 -0.21 -2.79
CA PRO A 1 25.56 0.94 -2.63
C PRO A 1 24.44 0.84 -3.67
N VAL A 2 23.20 1.09 -3.22
CA VAL A 2 22.03 1.14 -4.08
C VAL A 2 21.82 2.61 -4.51
N PRO A 3 21.77 2.92 -5.82
CA PRO A 3 21.55 4.30 -6.25
C PRO A 3 20.12 4.72 -6.02
N SER A 4 19.92 5.86 -5.36
CA SER A 4 18.64 6.57 -5.27
C SER A 4 18.67 7.71 -6.29
N LEU A 5 17.97 7.55 -7.40
CA LEU A 5 18.04 8.43 -8.57
C LEU A 5 16.84 9.40 -8.62
N ASN A 6 17.02 10.53 -9.33
CA ASN A 6 15.98 11.55 -9.53
C ASN A 6 15.31 12.02 -8.22
N ARG A 7 16.11 12.19 -7.17
CA ARG A 7 15.63 12.58 -5.84
C ARG A 7 14.85 13.88 -5.88
N GLY A 8 13.77 13.93 -5.09
CA GLY A 8 12.86 15.07 -5.07
C GLY A 8 12.11 15.28 -6.38
N PHE A 9 12.02 14.26 -7.24
CA PHE A 9 11.43 14.37 -8.58
C PHE A 9 12.01 15.55 -9.37
N SER A 10 13.33 15.71 -9.34
CA SER A 10 14.04 16.87 -9.87
C SER A 10 13.92 17.04 -11.39
N ALA A 11 13.48 16.01 -12.11
CA ALA A 11 13.16 16.09 -13.54
C ALA A 11 12.03 15.13 -13.92
N PRO A 12 11.10 15.54 -14.81
CA PRO A 12 10.02 14.69 -15.33
C PRO A 12 10.57 13.73 -16.40
N VAL A 13 11.34 12.73 -15.98
CA VAL A 13 11.98 11.76 -16.87
C VAL A 13 11.52 10.34 -16.55
N VAL A 14 11.50 9.49 -17.57
CA VAL A 14 11.37 8.04 -17.37
C VAL A 14 12.78 7.49 -17.18
N LEU A 15 13.02 6.86 -16.03
CA LEU A 15 14.30 6.22 -15.73
C LEU A 15 14.28 4.80 -16.27
N ASP A 16 15.08 4.55 -17.31
CA ASP A 16 15.38 3.20 -17.82
C ASP A 16 16.63 2.65 -17.11
N VAL A 17 16.44 2.18 -15.87
CA VAL A 17 17.53 1.65 -15.04
C VAL A 17 17.16 0.24 -14.57
N GLN A 18 18.06 -0.70 -14.84
CA GLN A 18 17.93 -2.06 -14.34
C GLN A 18 18.36 -2.10 -12.85
N ILE A 19 17.37 -2.14 -11.97
CA ILE A 19 17.56 -2.28 -10.52
C ILE A 19 17.06 -3.66 -10.11
N SER A 20 17.90 -4.43 -9.38
CA SER A 20 17.46 -5.73 -8.87
C SER A 20 16.34 -5.59 -7.85
N ASP A 21 15.49 -6.62 -7.70
CA ASP A 21 14.40 -6.62 -6.71
C ASP A 21 14.92 -6.42 -5.29
N GLN A 22 16.09 -6.97 -4.98
CA GLN A 22 16.72 -6.76 -3.68
C GLN A 22 17.09 -5.29 -3.45
N ALA A 23 17.67 -4.62 -4.45
CA ALA A 23 18.00 -3.21 -4.37
C ALA A 23 16.73 -2.34 -4.29
N ARG A 24 15.70 -2.69 -5.07
CA ARG A 24 14.39 -2.02 -5.03
C ARG A 24 13.71 -2.22 -3.68
N GLY A 25 13.77 -3.43 -3.09
CA GLY A 25 13.27 -3.70 -1.75
C GLY A 25 13.97 -2.87 -0.67
N PHE A 26 15.28 -2.65 -0.82
CA PHE A 26 16.04 -1.78 0.08
C PHE A 26 15.56 -0.31 0.00
N LEU A 27 15.38 0.22 -1.22
CA LEU A 27 14.84 1.58 -1.41
C LEU A 27 13.42 1.70 -0.87
N ALA A 28 12.56 0.74 -1.17
CA ALA A 28 11.17 0.69 -0.71
C ALA A 28 11.04 0.66 0.82
N SER A 29 12.00 0.05 1.51
CA SER A 29 11.97 -0.11 2.97
C SER A 29 12.52 1.11 3.72
N GLY A 30 13.30 2.00 3.10
CA GLY A 30 13.96 3.05 3.89
C GLY A 30 14.72 4.10 3.09
N ASP A 31 14.41 4.35 1.81
CA ASP A 31 14.99 5.50 1.13
C ASP A 31 14.56 6.79 1.87
N PRO A 32 15.49 7.68 2.24
CA PRO A 32 15.15 8.94 2.86
C PRO A 32 14.42 9.92 1.92
N ASP A 33 14.47 9.69 0.59
CA ASP A 33 13.67 10.44 -0.37
C ASP A 33 12.26 9.82 -0.45
N PRO A 34 11.20 10.54 -0.05
CA PRO A 34 9.86 9.99 0.03
C PRO A 34 9.28 9.58 -1.34
N PHE A 35 9.64 10.31 -2.41
CA PHE A 35 9.19 9.95 -3.75
C PHE A 35 9.82 8.63 -4.21
N ASN A 36 11.15 8.48 -4.05
CA ASN A 36 11.85 7.26 -4.45
C ASN A 36 11.41 6.05 -3.64
N ARG A 37 11.15 6.24 -2.34
CA ARG A 37 10.62 5.18 -1.48
C ARG A 37 9.23 4.72 -1.93
N TRP A 38 8.33 5.66 -2.23
CA TRP A 38 7.01 5.36 -2.75
C TRP A 38 7.08 4.69 -4.13
N GLU A 39 7.87 5.23 -5.05
CA GLU A 39 8.06 4.66 -6.39
C GLU A 39 8.61 3.23 -6.34
N ALA A 40 9.57 2.97 -5.46
CA ALA A 40 10.11 1.62 -5.26
C ALA A 40 9.04 0.64 -4.73
N MET A 41 8.19 1.08 -3.78
CA MET A 41 7.05 0.29 -3.29
C MET A 41 6.06 -0.03 -4.41
N GLN A 42 5.66 0.98 -5.18
CA GLN A 42 4.70 0.82 -6.28
C GLN A 42 5.22 -0.13 -7.36
N ARG A 43 6.51 -0.02 -7.73
CA ARG A 43 7.13 -0.91 -8.73
C ARG A 43 7.22 -2.34 -8.24
N LEU A 44 7.65 -2.59 -7.00
CA LEU A 44 7.67 -3.93 -6.42
C LEU A 44 6.29 -4.58 -6.44
N ALA A 45 5.26 -3.84 -6.04
CA ALA A 45 3.90 -4.33 -6.03
C ALA A 45 3.36 -4.57 -7.45
N THR A 46 3.62 -3.65 -8.39
CA THR A 46 3.18 -3.76 -9.79
C THR A 46 3.80 -4.97 -10.47
N ASP A 47 5.12 -5.17 -10.33
CA ASP A 47 5.82 -6.29 -10.96
C ASP A 47 5.32 -7.64 -10.41
N ALA A 48 5.12 -7.74 -9.09
CA ALA A 48 4.59 -8.95 -8.46
C ALA A 48 3.14 -9.23 -8.87
N LEU A 49 2.28 -8.20 -8.91
CA LEU A 49 0.88 -8.33 -9.29
C LEU A 49 0.74 -8.71 -10.76
N ASN A 50 1.47 -8.07 -11.67
CA ASN A 50 1.43 -8.42 -13.10
C ASN A 50 2.01 -9.81 -13.37
N THR A 51 3.01 -10.27 -12.60
CA THR A 51 3.47 -11.66 -12.67
C THR A 51 2.37 -12.62 -12.22
N ARG A 52 1.67 -12.31 -11.13
CA ARG A 52 0.55 -13.12 -10.61
C ARG A 52 -0.63 -13.18 -11.58
N VAL A 53 -0.91 -12.13 -12.34
CA VAL A 53 -1.92 -12.12 -13.41
C VAL A 53 -1.60 -13.18 -14.47
N GLY A 54 -0.32 -13.31 -14.86
CA GLY A 54 0.12 -14.32 -15.83
C GLY A 54 0.30 -15.72 -15.26
N ASP A 55 0.59 -15.83 -13.96
CA ASP A 55 0.78 -17.09 -13.23
C ASP A 55 0.07 -17.05 -11.87
N PRO A 56 -1.17 -17.55 -11.78
CA PRO A 56 -1.94 -17.57 -10.53
C PRO A 56 -1.28 -18.36 -9.38
N ALA A 57 -0.27 -19.18 -9.64
CA ALA A 57 0.49 -19.90 -8.62
C ALA A 57 1.76 -19.16 -8.16
N PHE A 58 2.07 -18.00 -8.77
CA PHE A 58 3.25 -17.21 -8.43
C PHE A 58 3.24 -16.82 -6.94
N ALA A 59 4.30 -17.16 -6.21
CA ALA A 59 4.46 -16.78 -4.80
C ALA A 59 4.97 -15.34 -4.68
N TRP A 60 4.41 -14.60 -3.72
CA TRP A 60 4.83 -13.21 -3.49
C TRP A 60 6.31 -13.12 -3.10
N PRO A 61 7.11 -12.26 -3.75
CA PRO A 61 8.51 -12.10 -3.42
C PRO A 61 8.70 -11.66 -1.96
N GLN A 62 9.67 -12.28 -1.27
CA GLN A 62 9.97 -11.92 0.11
C GLN A 62 10.40 -10.44 0.24
N THR A 63 11.03 -9.87 -0.80
CA THR A 63 11.38 -8.45 -0.88
C THR A 63 10.16 -7.55 -0.76
N LEU A 64 9.07 -7.87 -1.45
CA LEU A 64 7.79 -7.15 -1.36
C LEU A 64 7.20 -7.24 0.05
N ILE A 65 7.11 -8.46 0.59
CA ILE A 65 6.55 -8.70 1.93
C ILE A 65 7.36 -7.97 3.00
N SER A 66 8.70 -8.00 2.89
CA SER A 66 9.58 -7.29 3.83
C SER A 66 9.46 -5.78 3.73
N ALA A 67 9.27 -5.24 2.53
CA ALA A 67 9.04 -3.81 2.34
C ALA A 67 7.71 -3.34 2.94
N TYR A 68 6.63 -4.15 2.78
CA TYR A 68 5.35 -3.87 3.47
C TYR A 68 5.52 -3.91 4.99
N ALA A 69 6.20 -4.93 5.53
CA ALA A 69 6.45 -5.03 6.97
C ALA A 69 7.21 -3.80 7.51
N ALA A 70 8.27 -3.39 6.83
CA ALA A 70 9.09 -2.24 7.24
C ALA A 70 8.26 -0.95 7.30
N ASN A 71 7.44 -0.68 6.26
CA ASN A 71 6.62 0.53 6.19
C ASN A 71 5.40 0.50 7.12
N LEU A 72 4.83 -0.69 7.37
CA LEU A 72 3.69 -0.86 8.26
C LEU A 72 4.08 -0.69 9.73
N MET A 73 5.29 -1.16 10.11
CA MET A 73 5.79 -1.15 11.49
C MET A 73 6.68 0.06 11.80
N GLN A 74 6.80 1.02 10.88
CA GLN A 74 7.61 2.20 11.08
C GLN A 74 6.90 3.21 11.97
N ASP A 75 7.48 3.50 13.12
CA ASP A 75 6.98 4.52 14.02
C ASP A 75 7.35 5.94 13.55
N GLY A 76 6.44 6.89 13.80
CA GLY A 76 6.70 8.32 13.59
C GLY A 76 6.63 8.78 12.13
N GLU A 77 6.22 7.92 11.20
CA GLU A 77 5.97 8.32 9.81
C GLU A 77 4.74 9.23 9.72
N GLU A 78 4.76 10.16 8.79
CA GLU A 78 3.60 11.03 8.51
C GLU A 78 2.44 10.16 7.98
N PRO A 79 1.24 10.20 8.60
CA PRO A 79 0.16 9.26 8.29
C PRO A 79 -0.32 9.26 6.84
N ALA A 80 -0.34 10.43 6.17
CA ALA A 80 -0.72 10.49 4.76
C ALA A 80 0.32 9.80 3.87
N PHE A 81 1.60 9.97 4.16
CA PHE A 81 2.68 9.33 3.43
C PHE A 81 2.71 7.82 3.68
N GLN A 82 2.57 7.39 4.94
CA GLN A 82 2.48 5.96 5.26
C GLN A 82 1.28 5.30 4.56
N SER A 83 0.14 5.98 4.49
CA SER A 83 -1.01 5.51 3.73
C SER A 83 -0.69 5.35 2.24
N ALA A 84 0.00 6.31 1.64
CA ALA A 84 0.41 6.23 0.24
C ALA A 84 1.38 5.08 -0.03
N LEU A 85 2.36 4.84 0.87
CA LEU A 85 3.32 3.73 0.77
C LEU A 85 2.65 2.36 0.80
N LEU A 86 1.64 2.20 1.66
CA LEU A 86 0.96 0.92 1.90
C LEU A 86 -0.24 0.66 0.98
N THR A 87 -0.63 1.66 0.17
CA THR A 87 -1.70 1.51 -0.82
C THR A 87 -1.21 0.68 -2.02
N LEU A 88 -1.95 -0.37 -2.35
CA LEU A 88 -1.68 -1.19 -3.55
C LEU A 88 -1.92 -0.38 -4.83
N PRO A 89 -1.16 -0.63 -5.90
CA PRO A 89 -1.42 -0.07 -7.23
C PRO A 89 -2.89 -0.25 -7.64
N SER A 90 -3.47 0.73 -8.31
CA SER A 90 -4.85 0.62 -8.81
C SER A 90 -4.97 -0.41 -9.94
N GLU A 91 -6.18 -0.96 -10.12
CA GLU A 91 -6.44 -1.90 -11.22
C GLU A 91 -6.20 -1.24 -12.59
N ASP A 92 -6.54 0.04 -12.74
CA ASP A 92 -6.28 0.80 -13.96
C ASP A 92 -4.79 0.90 -14.25
N TYR A 93 -3.99 1.30 -13.25
CA TYR A 93 -2.54 1.40 -13.40
C TYR A 93 -1.89 0.05 -13.73
N LEU A 94 -2.35 -1.04 -13.10
CA LEU A 94 -1.87 -2.39 -13.40
C LEU A 94 -2.21 -2.79 -14.84
N SER A 95 -3.44 -2.50 -15.29
CA SER A 95 -3.89 -2.83 -16.64
C SER A 95 -3.12 -2.07 -17.71
N GLU A 96 -2.77 -0.80 -17.47
CA GLU A 96 -1.95 0.01 -18.39
C GLU A 96 -0.52 -0.54 -18.57
N ASN A 97 -0.03 -1.30 -17.58
CA ASN A 97 1.30 -1.91 -17.59
C ASN A 97 1.30 -3.37 -18.12
N GLN A 98 0.18 -3.85 -18.67
CA GLN A 98 0.05 -5.19 -19.25
C GLN A 98 0.06 -5.12 -20.77
N PRO A 99 0.70 -6.07 -21.48
CA PRO A 99 0.62 -6.15 -22.94
C PRO A 99 -0.80 -6.34 -23.46
N VAL A 100 -1.61 -7.10 -22.72
CA VAL A 100 -3.05 -7.29 -22.92
C VAL A 100 -3.70 -7.24 -21.56
N ALA A 101 -4.58 -6.27 -21.34
CA ALA A 101 -5.27 -6.12 -20.06
C ALA A 101 -6.25 -7.27 -19.81
N ASP A 102 -6.14 -7.88 -18.62
CA ASP A 102 -7.11 -8.83 -18.09
C ASP A 102 -7.68 -8.27 -16.76
N PRO A 103 -8.80 -7.54 -16.79
CA PRO A 103 -9.36 -6.93 -15.59
C PRO A 103 -9.76 -7.93 -14.50
N HIS A 104 -10.21 -9.13 -14.91
CA HIS A 104 -10.61 -10.17 -13.95
C HIS A 104 -9.41 -10.73 -13.20
N ALA A 105 -8.38 -11.17 -13.93
CA ALA A 105 -7.16 -11.68 -13.33
C ALA A 105 -6.40 -10.60 -12.53
N THR A 106 -6.44 -9.34 -12.98
CA THR A 106 -5.85 -8.20 -12.27
C THR A 106 -6.53 -8.00 -10.91
N ARG A 107 -7.86 -8.01 -10.87
CA ARG A 107 -8.63 -7.92 -9.63
C ARG A 107 -8.34 -9.10 -8.70
N GLU A 108 -8.35 -10.34 -9.22
CA GLU A 108 -8.06 -11.54 -8.42
C GLU A 108 -6.66 -11.50 -7.81
N ALA A 109 -5.64 -11.15 -8.59
CA ALA A 109 -4.27 -11.00 -8.10
C ALA A 109 -4.17 -9.93 -6.99
N ARG A 110 -4.81 -8.78 -7.20
CA ARG A 110 -4.81 -7.66 -6.25
C ARG A 110 -5.52 -8.03 -4.94
N GLU A 111 -6.69 -8.68 -5.01
CA GLU A 111 -7.42 -9.16 -3.84
C GLU A 111 -6.66 -10.27 -3.10
N ALA A 112 -5.96 -11.16 -3.82
CA ALA A 112 -5.12 -12.17 -3.20
C ALA A 112 -3.97 -11.53 -2.41
N LEU A 113 -3.23 -10.58 -2.99
CA LEU A 113 -2.16 -9.87 -2.25
C LEU A 113 -2.71 -9.12 -1.05
N ARG A 114 -3.85 -8.42 -1.19
CA ARG A 114 -4.49 -7.70 -0.09
C ARG A 114 -4.84 -8.64 1.06
N ARG A 115 -5.41 -9.81 0.76
CA ARG A 115 -5.76 -10.82 1.78
C ARG A 115 -4.52 -11.39 2.45
N ASP A 116 -3.50 -11.78 1.68
CA ASP A 116 -2.28 -12.36 2.23
C ASP A 116 -1.53 -11.37 3.14
N LEU A 117 -1.49 -10.09 2.78
CA LEU A 117 -0.92 -9.03 3.63
C LEU A 117 -1.78 -8.78 4.88
N ALA A 118 -3.12 -8.84 4.74
CA ALA A 118 -4.03 -8.70 5.87
C ALA A 118 -3.88 -9.85 6.88
N GLU A 119 -3.81 -11.08 6.42
CA GLU A 119 -3.59 -12.27 7.27
C GLU A 119 -2.23 -12.20 7.95
N LYS A 120 -1.18 -11.98 7.17
CA LYS A 120 0.20 -11.98 7.67
C LYS A 120 0.47 -10.91 8.72
N PHE A 121 -0.14 -9.75 8.57
CA PHE A 121 0.09 -8.57 9.42
C PHE A 121 -1.16 -8.13 10.18
N HIS A 122 -2.07 -9.06 10.48
CA HIS A 122 -3.37 -8.76 11.09
C HIS A 122 -3.26 -7.89 12.35
N SER A 123 -2.36 -8.23 13.28
CA SER A 123 -2.16 -7.45 14.50
C SER A 123 -1.73 -6.01 14.18
N ALA A 124 -0.73 -5.84 13.30
CA ALA A 124 -0.22 -4.53 12.94
C ALA A 124 -1.31 -3.65 12.26
N TRP A 125 -2.14 -4.23 11.38
CA TRP A 125 -3.28 -3.51 10.79
C TRP A 125 -4.31 -3.12 11.84
N THR A 126 -4.57 -4.01 12.82
CA THR A 126 -5.51 -3.74 13.92
C THR A 126 -4.98 -2.61 14.82
N ASP A 127 -3.71 -2.64 15.16
CA ASP A 127 -3.06 -1.61 15.98
C ASP A 127 -3.09 -0.26 15.26
N LEU A 128 -2.74 -0.23 13.96
CA LEU A 128 -2.78 0.96 13.13
C LEU A 128 -4.19 1.56 13.03
N TYR A 129 -5.20 0.72 12.81
CA TYR A 129 -6.61 1.15 12.80
C TYR A 129 -7.00 1.78 14.12
N ASN A 130 -6.68 1.15 15.26
CA ASN A 130 -7.03 1.63 16.60
C ASN A 130 -6.28 2.91 16.96
N GLN A 131 -4.99 3.02 16.62
CA GLN A 131 -4.16 4.19 16.88
C GLN A 131 -4.72 5.46 16.22
N HIS A 132 -5.33 5.31 15.04
CA HIS A 132 -5.87 6.44 14.27
C HIS A 132 -7.39 6.61 14.41
N ARG A 133 -8.03 5.93 15.36
CA ARG A 133 -9.41 6.24 15.75
C ARG A 133 -9.44 7.56 16.51
N SER A 134 -10.37 8.43 16.16
CA SER A 134 -10.60 9.68 16.87
C SER A 134 -12.10 9.87 17.09
N ASN A 135 -12.44 10.39 18.26
CA ASN A 135 -13.79 10.85 18.60
C ASN A 135 -13.89 12.39 18.51
N GLU A 136 -12.85 13.04 17.99
CA GLU A 136 -12.83 14.48 17.79
C GLU A 136 -13.79 14.91 16.68
N ALA A 137 -14.25 16.16 16.74
CA ALA A 137 -15.04 16.74 15.66
C ALA A 137 -14.27 16.69 14.34
N TYR A 138 -14.99 16.56 13.23
CA TYR A 138 -14.38 16.57 11.91
C TYR A 138 -13.53 17.81 11.68
N SER A 139 -12.32 17.62 11.21
CA SER A 139 -11.43 18.68 10.75
C SER A 139 -10.91 18.38 9.34
N PRO A 140 -10.96 19.35 8.40
CA PRO A 140 -10.47 19.17 7.04
C PRO A 140 -8.95 19.37 6.89
N ASP A 141 -8.23 19.67 7.97
CA ASP A 141 -6.78 19.88 7.93
C ASP A 141 -6.01 18.63 7.46
N ALA A 142 -4.81 18.85 6.93
CA ALA A 142 -3.99 17.80 6.32
C ALA A 142 -3.61 16.69 7.30
N ALA A 143 -3.30 17.01 8.56
CA ALA A 143 -2.92 16.02 9.56
C ALA A 143 -4.09 15.10 9.91
N SER A 144 -5.29 15.67 10.12
CA SER A 144 -6.51 14.90 10.36
C SER A 144 -6.93 14.08 9.14
N ALA A 145 -6.77 14.63 7.93
CA ALA A 145 -7.03 13.90 6.68
C ALA A 145 -6.08 12.71 6.52
N GLY A 146 -4.79 12.87 6.79
CA GLY A 146 -3.80 11.81 6.76
C GLY A 146 -4.12 10.67 7.73
N LYS A 147 -4.47 10.99 8.98
CA LYS A 147 -4.90 9.99 9.98
C LYS A 147 -6.13 9.21 9.51
N ARG A 148 -7.13 9.88 8.92
CA ARG A 148 -8.32 9.21 8.36
C ARG A 148 -7.96 8.30 7.18
N ALA A 149 -7.09 8.76 6.27
CA ALA A 149 -6.64 7.97 5.14
C ALA A 149 -5.96 6.67 5.60
N LEU A 150 -5.01 6.77 6.53
CA LEU A 150 -4.29 5.62 7.07
C LEU A 150 -5.22 4.65 7.83
N LYS A 151 -6.13 5.17 8.66
CA LYS A 151 -7.16 4.37 9.33
C LYS A 151 -8.04 3.62 8.33
N ASN A 152 -8.52 4.30 7.29
CA ASN A 152 -9.38 3.70 6.28
C ASN A 152 -8.64 2.67 5.44
N LEU A 153 -7.36 2.90 5.16
CA LEU A 153 -6.50 1.91 4.52
C LEU A 153 -6.37 0.65 5.39
N ALA A 154 -6.05 0.80 6.68
CA ALA A 154 -5.98 -0.33 7.60
C ALA A 154 -7.31 -1.10 7.65
N LEU A 155 -8.45 -0.40 7.70
CA LEU A 155 -9.77 -1.01 7.63
C LEU A 155 -9.96 -1.81 6.33
N SER A 156 -9.51 -1.28 5.19
CA SER A 156 -9.63 -1.98 3.90
C SER A 156 -8.88 -3.31 3.86
N TYR A 157 -7.74 -3.42 4.55
CA TYR A 157 -7.04 -4.69 4.73
C TYR A 157 -7.79 -5.62 5.67
N LEU A 158 -8.25 -5.14 6.82
CA LEU A 158 -8.98 -5.94 7.80
C LEU A 158 -10.29 -6.51 7.23
N THR A 159 -10.97 -5.77 6.36
CA THR A 159 -12.21 -6.22 5.67
C THR A 159 -11.96 -7.23 4.55
N ALA A 160 -10.70 -7.50 4.19
CA ALA A 160 -10.37 -8.60 3.28
C ALA A 160 -10.47 -9.98 3.96
N LEU A 161 -10.57 -9.99 5.30
CA LEU A 161 -10.66 -11.21 6.11
C LEU A 161 -12.07 -11.44 6.62
N ASP A 162 -12.37 -12.70 6.95
CA ASP A 162 -13.64 -13.08 7.54
C ASP A 162 -13.87 -12.33 8.87
N GLY A 163 -15.06 -11.77 9.04
CA GLY A 163 -15.41 -10.99 10.22
C GLY A 163 -15.06 -9.49 10.15
N GLY A 164 -14.36 -9.02 9.11
CA GLY A 164 -14.07 -7.61 8.90
C GLY A 164 -15.29 -6.73 8.66
N ASP A 165 -16.41 -7.32 8.22
CA ASP A 165 -17.67 -6.62 7.93
C ASP A 165 -18.22 -5.85 9.13
N ALA A 166 -18.03 -6.36 10.36
CA ALA A 166 -18.49 -5.69 11.58
C ALA A 166 -17.78 -4.35 11.80
N LEU A 167 -16.46 -4.29 11.56
CA LEU A 167 -15.68 -3.06 11.64
C LEU A 167 -16.08 -2.06 10.53
N ALA A 168 -16.28 -2.56 9.31
CA ALA A 168 -16.73 -1.74 8.19
C ALA A 168 -18.12 -1.13 8.47
N LYS A 169 -19.05 -1.93 8.99
CA LYS A 169 -20.39 -1.45 9.39
C LYS A 169 -20.29 -0.40 10.49
N GLN A 170 -19.48 -0.63 11.53
CA GLN A 170 -19.29 0.36 12.59
C GLN A 170 -18.74 1.69 12.03
N GLN A 171 -17.77 1.64 11.11
CA GLN A 171 -17.21 2.82 10.48
C GLN A 171 -18.25 3.55 9.62
N TYR A 172 -19.07 2.80 8.88
CA TYR A 172 -20.14 3.35 8.06
C TYR A 172 -21.19 4.08 8.90
N ASP A 173 -21.65 3.45 10.00
CA ASP A 173 -22.62 4.03 10.91
C ASP A 173 -22.11 5.35 11.54
N LEU A 174 -20.81 5.44 11.85
CA LEU A 174 -20.17 6.69 12.30
C LEU A 174 -20.11 7.75 11.21
N SER A 175 -19.85 7.36 9.96
CA SER A 175 -19.74 8.27 8.82
C SER A 175 -21.07 8.95 8.49
N LEU A 176 -22.21 8.25 8.65
CA LEU A 176 -23.54 8.80 8.41
C LEU A 176 -23.97 9.84 9.44
N ILE A 177 -23.33 9.88 10.61
CA ILE A 177 -23.64 10.84 11.67
C ILE A 177 -22.94 12.20 11.42
N HIS A 178 -21.94 12.21 10.53
CA HIS A 178 -21.06 13.38 10.31
C HIS A 178 -21.17 13.99 8.91
N ILE A 179 -22.19 13.63 8.14
CA ILE A 179 -22.51 14.26 6.84
C ILE A 179 -23.51 15.39 7.03
#